data_12714d0b7bfaa6ca4d7102844e7b1673
#
_entry.id   12714d0b7bfaa6ca4d7102844e7b1673
#
_cell.length_a   1.000
_cell.length_b   1.000
_cell.length_c   1.000
_cell.angle_alpha   90.00
_cell.angle_beta   90.00
_cell.angle_gamma   90.00
#
_symmetry.space_group_name_H-M   'P 1'
#
loop_
_entity.id
_entity.type
_entity.pdbx_description
1 polymer ?
#
loop_
_entity_poly.entity_id
_entity_poly.type
_entity_poly.pdbx_seq_one_letter_code
_entity_poly.pdbx_strand_id
1 'polypeptide(L)'
;ISLGVDTTMSVFIAALIAVVIALLLDIPWADVERTLLRVVSDCIPTFLIVIMVGMLVGIWMAGGTVPALMYYGMKLISPKILVPLAFVLSGLTAEFTGTSFGSVATMGIALVGVASTTSIPVPLVIAAVVCGAWFGDKMSPLSDTTNLASGVSRVPLYDHIGSMMYT
;
A
#
# COMPACT_ATOMS: atom_id res chain seq x y z
N ILE A 1 0.73 5.49 19.30
CA ILE A 1 -0.12 6.21 18.32
C ILE A 1 -1.42 6.65 19.01
N SER A 2 -1.33 7.34 20.13
CA SER A 2 -2.53 7.72 20.93
C SER A 2 -2.69 9.24 21.07
N LEU A 3 -1.96 10.03 20.29
CA LEU A 3 -1.99 11.50 20.44
C LEU A 3 -2.95 12.20 19.45
N GLY A 4 -3.69 11.47 18.62
CA GLY A 4 -4.62 12.08 17.66
C GLY A 4 -3.97 13.05 16.65
N VAL A 5 -2.64 13.03 16.53
CA VAL A 5 -1.91 13.88 15.61
C VAL A 5 -1.92 13.24 14.22
N ASP A 6 -2.35 13.99 13.24
CA ASP A 6 -2.33 13.57 11.84
C ASP A 6 -0.88 13.26 11.42
N THR A 7 -0.68 12.11 10.79
CA THR A 7 0.62 11.65 10.29
C THR A 7 1.25 12.68 9.36
N THR A 8 0.46 13.33 8.52
CA THR A 8 0.90 14.39 7.58
C THR A 8 1.49 15.56 8.33
N MET A 9 0.84 16.01 9.42
CA MET A 9 1.35 17.11 10.25
C MET A 9 2.64 16.73 10.95
N SER A 10 2.75 15.49 11.44
CA SER A 10 3.98 15.00 12.09
C SER A 10 5.17 15.01 11.14
N VAL A 11 4.98 14.53 9.90
CA VAL A 11 6.02 14.54 8.86
C VAL A 11 6.39 15.97 8.46
N PHE A 12 5.41 16.86 8.32
CA PHE A 12 5.66 18.26 7.98
C PHE A 12 6.46 18.99 9.08
N ILE A 13 6.12 18.77 10.34
CA ILE A 13 6.87 19.33 11.48
C ILE A 13 8.31 18.79 11.51
N ALA A 14 8.48 17.47 11.28
CA ALA A 14 9.80 16.86 11.23
C ALA A 14 10.65 17.46 10.09
N ALA A 15 10.07 17.72 8.93
CA ALA A 15 10.73 18.35 7.80
C ALA A 15 11.16 19.81 8.14
N LEU A 16 10.29 20.58 8.79
CA LEU A 16 10.63 21.93 9.25
C LEU A 16 11.77 21.91 10.25
N ILE A 17 11.76 21.00 11.22
CA ILE A 17 12.84 20.84 12.20
C ILE A 17 14.16 20.50 11.49
N ALA A 18 14.13 19.60 10.51
CA ALA A 18 15.32 19.24 9.73
C ALA A 18 15.91 20.43 8.98
N VAL A 19 15.08 21.28 8.38
CA VAL A 19 15.51 22.52 7.71
C VAL A 19 16.13 23.48 8.71
N VAL A 20 15.50 23.68 9.88
CA VAL A 20 16.04 24.55 10.93
C VAL A 20 17.41 24.04 11.41
N ILE A 21 17.56 22.74 11.63
CA ILE A 21 18.84 22.13 12.01
C ILE A 21 19.90 22.37 10.93
N ALA A 22 19.55 22.19 9.64
CA ALA A 22 20.48 22.44 8.54
C ALA A 22 20.98 23.88 8.54
N LEU A 23 20.10 24.86 8.77
CA LEU A 23 20.45 26.27 8.87
C LEU A 23 21.31 26.57 10.11
N LEU A 24 21.06 25.92 11.25
CA LEU A 24 21.87 26.02 12.45
C LEU A 24 23.29 25.43 12.30
N LEU A 25 23.46 24.51 11.36
CA LEU A 25 24.75 23.91 10.98
C LEU A 25 25.48 24.72 9.91
N ASP A 26 25.07 25.97 9.65
CA ASP A 26 25.62 26.87 8.64
C ASP A 26 25.56 26.29 7.19
N ILE A 27 24.60 25.40 6.91
CA ILE A 27 24.37 24.92 5.55
C ILE A 27 23.66 26.02 4.76
N PRO A 28 24.23 26.50 3.63
CA PRO A 28 23.62 27.53 2.81
C PRO A 28 22.23 27.12 2.32
N TRP A 29 21.26 28.03 2.35
CA TRP A 29 19.91 27.77 1.86
C TRP A 29 19.89 27.21 0.42
N ALA A 30 20.79 27.69 -0.44
CA ALA A 30 20.93 27.20 -1.81
C ALA A 30 21.23 25.68 -1.90
N ASP A 31 21.94 25.13 -0.93
CA ASP A 31 22.24 23.69 -0.90
C ASP A 31 21.07 22.89 -0.35
N VAL A 32 20.33 23.43 0.61
CA VAL A 32 19.06 22.85 1.09
C VAL A 32 18.04 22.79 -0.05
N GLU A 33 17.84 23.91 -0.74
CA GLU A 33 16.93 24.01 -1.88
C GLU A 33 17.32 23.04 -3.01
N ARG A 34 18.60 23.01 -3.39
CA ARG A 34 19.12 22.10 -4.42
C ARG A 34 18.89 20.64 -4.04
N THR A 35 19.06 20.30 -2.77
CA THR A 35 18.85 18.94 -2.26
C THR A 35 17.38 18.57 -2.32
N LEU A 36 16.48 19.46 -1.89
CA LEU A 36 15.03 19.24 -1.98
C LEU A 36 14.58 19.05 -3.42
N LEU A 37 15.00 19.90 -4.34
CA LEU A 37 14.66 19.79 -5.76
C LEU A 37 15.20 18.50 -6.38
N ARG A 38 16.39 18.06 -5.98
CA ARG A 38 16.95 16.77 -6.43
C ARG A 38 16.09 15.60 -5.97
N VAL A 39 15.73 15.55 -4.67
CA VAL A 39 14.90 14.47 -4.13
C VAL A 39 13.54 14.44 -4.81
N VAL A 40 12.90 15.59 -5.03
CA VAL A 40 11.63 15.66 -5.77
C VAL A 40 11.81 15.14 -7.20
N SER A 41 12.87 15.54 -7.89
CA SER A 41 13.18 15.06 -9.24
C SER A 41 13.40 13.55 -9.29
N ASP A 42 14.11 13.00 -8.32
CA ASP A 42 14.36 11.55 -8.20
C ASP A 42 13.05 10.75 -7.95
N CYS A 43 12.02 11.38 -7.38
CA CYS A 43 10.71 10.77 -7.15
C CYS A 43 9.73 10.86 -8.35
N ILE A 44 9.99 11.71 -9.35
CA ILE A 44 9.09 11.90 -10.50
C ILE A 44 8.77 10.58 -11.22
N PRO A 45 9.73 9.70 -11.54
CA PRO A 45 9.43 8.42 -12.20
C PRO A 45 8.45 7.56 -11.38
N THR A 46 8.61 7.55 -10.06
CA THR A 46 7.71 6.82 -9.14
C THR A 46 6.29 7.38 -9.19
N PHE A 47 6.11 8.70 -9.17
CA PHE A 47 4.79 9.32 -9.31
C PHE A 47 4.12 8.99 -10.64
N LEU A 48 4.88 8.94 -11.74
CA LEU A 48 4.34 8.54 -13.04
C LEU A 48 3.85 7.09 -13.01
N ILE A 49 4.61 6.18 -12.39
CA ILE A 49 4.20 4.78 -12.22
C ILE A 49 2.89 4.71 -11.42
N VAL A 50 2.80 5.41 -10.29
CA VAL A 50 1.60 5.44 -9.45
C VAL A 50 0.37 5.92 -10.22
N ILE A 51 0.53 6.98 -11.01
CA ILE A 51 -0.56 7.50 -11.87
C ILE A 51 -0.99 6.44 -12.89
N MET A 52 -0.04 5.80 -13.59
CA MET A 52 -0.35 4.77 -14.58
C MET A 52 -1.04 3.55 -13.96
N VAL A 53 -0.58 3.11 -12.78
CA VAL A 53 -1.20 2.01 -12.04
C VAL A 53 -2.61 2.39 -11.61
N GLY A 54 -2.83 3.60 -11.10
CA GLY A 54 -4.17 4.09 -10.76
C GLY A 54 -5.13 4.07 -11.94
N MET A 55 -4.66 4.47 -13.13
CA MET A 55 -5.44 4.38 -14.37
C MET A 55 -5.76 2.93 -14.75
N LEU A 56 -4.78 2.02 -14.64
CA LEU A 56 -4.96 0.59 -14.92
C LEU A 56 -6.00 -0.05 -13.99
N VAL A 57 -5.90 0.22 -12.68
CA VAL A 57 -6.88 -0.25 -11.68
C VAL A 57 -8.27 0.32 -11.98
N GLY A 58 -8.37 1.59 -12.35
CA GLY A 58 -9.62 2.21 -12.76
C GLY A 58 -10.27 1.49 -13.96
N ILE A 59 -9.47 1.13 -14.97
CA ILE A 59 -9.93 0.35 -16.13
C ILE A 59 -10.38 -1.05 -15.72
N TRP A 60 -9.66 -1.73 -14.84
CA TRP A 60 -10.04 -3.06 -14.34
C TRP A 60 -11.33 -3.03 -13.51
N MET A 61 -11.53 -1.97 -12.73
CA MET A 61 -12.78 -1.77 -12.01
C MET A 61 -13.95 -1.53 -12.98
N ALA A 62 -13.80 -0.60 -13.93
CA ALA A 62 -14.81 -0.27 -14.92
C ALA A 62 -15.10 -1.43 -15.88
N GLY A 63 -14.07 -2.19 -16.27
CA GLY A 63 -14.18 -3.37 -17.12
C GLY A 63 -14.75 -4.61 -16.42
N GLY A 64 -15.05 -4.53 -15.11
CA GLY A 64 -15.62 -5.64 -14.35
C GLY A 64 -14.62 -6.74 -13.98
N THR A 65 -13.33 -6.58 -14.29
CA THR A 65 -12.30 -7.60 -13.98
C THR A 65 -12.19 -7.83 -12.47
N VAL A 66 -12.08 -6.75 -11.68
CA VAL A 66 -12.01 -6.86 -10.22
C VAL A 66 -13.32 -7.42 -9.63
N PRO A 67 -14.52 -6.92 -9.99
CA PRO A 67 -15.79 -7.53 -9.58
C PRO A 67 -15.93 -9.00 -9.96
N ALA A 68 -15.46 -9.41 -11.16
CA ALA A 68 -15.49 -10.81 -11.58
C ALA A 68 -14.58 -11.69 -10.72
N LEU A 69 -13.34 -11.25 -10.44
CA LEU A 69 -12.42 -11.95 -9.55
C LEU A 69 -13.02 -12.12 -8.14
N MET A 70 -13.66 -11.06 -7.62
CA MET A 70 -14.36 -11.12 -6.34
C MET A 70 -15.51 -12.14 -6.37
N TYR A 71 -16.36 -12.11 -7.40
CA TYR A 71 -17.51 -13.00 -7.52
C TYR A 71 -17.10 -14.46 -7.60
N TYR A 72 -16.14 -14.81 -8.46
CA TYR A 72 -15.64 -16.18 -8.58
C TYR A 72 -14.86 -16.63 -7.35
N GLY A 73 -14.07 -15.74 -6.76
CA GLY A 73 -13.41 -16.00 -5.49
C GLY A 73 -14.40 -16.38 -4.39
N MET A 74 -15.48 -15.62 -4.23
CA MET A 74 -16.51 -15.92 -3.23
C MET A 74 -17.23 -17.27 -3.45
N LYS A 75 -17.40 -17.70 -4.70
CA LYS A 75 -18.01 -19.00 -5.00
C LYS A 75 -17.20 -20.21 -4.53
N LEU A 76 -15.90 -20.03 -4.37
CA LEU A 76 -14.97 -21.08 -3.92
C LEU A 76 -14.86 -21.15 -2.40
N ILE A 77 -15.51 -20.23 -1.67
CA ILE A 77 -15.34 -20.09 -0.22
C ILE A 77 -16.17 -21.13 0.52
N SER A 78 -15.48 -22.08 1.16
CA SER A 78 -16.05 -22.90 2.23
C SER A 78 -15.82 -22.19 3.59
N PRO A 79 -16.80 -22.21 4.51
CA PRO A 79 -16.62 -21.60 5.84
C PRO A 79 -15.34 -22.07 6.57
N LYS A 80 -14.94 -23.34 6.39
CA LYS A 80 -13.76 -23.93 7.04
C LYS A 80 -12.43 -23.29 6.62
N ILE A 81 -12.37 -22.73 5.42
CA ILE A 81 -11.14 -22.12 4.86
C ILE A 81 -11.27 -20.61 4.67
N LEU A 82 -12.35 -20.00 5.16
CA LEU A 82 -12.63 -18.58 4.95
C LEU A 82 -11.48 -17.68 5.43
N VAL A 83 -10.91 -17.93 6.61
CA VAL A 83 -9.85 -17.09 7.18
C VAL A 83 -8.55 -17.15 6.36
N PRO A 84 -7.96 -18.35 6.10
CA PRO A 84 -6.76 -18.40 5.26
C PRO A 84 -7.04 -17.93 3.82
N LEU A 85 -8.22 -18.19 3.30
CA LEU A 85 -8.60 -17.73 1.97
C LEU A 85 -8.76 -16.20 1.91
N ALA A 86 -9.29 -15.59 2.97
CA ALA A 86 -9.38 -14.14 3.10
C ALA A 86 -8.00 -13.46 3.05
N PHE A 87 -7.01 -14.05 3.73
CA PHE A 87 -5.61 -13.59 3.66
C PHE A 87 -5.07 -13.69 2.24
N VAL A 88 -5.20 -14.86 1.60
CA VAL A 88 -4.64 -15.10 0.25
C VAL A 88 -5.32 -14.22 -0.80
N LEU A 89 -6.66 -14.14 -0.79
CA LEU A 89 -7.39 -13.36 -1.80
C LEU A 89 -7.12 -11.86 -1.67
N SER A 90 -7.10 -11.33 -0.44
CA SER A 90 -6.79 -9.92 -0.23
C SER A 90 -5.32 -9.61 -0.56
N GLY A 91 -4.40 -10.54 -0.27
CA GLY A 91 -2.99 -10.43 -0.66
C GLY A 91 -2.81 -10.39 -2.17
N LEU A 92 -3.37 -11.36 -2.89
CA LEU A 92 -3.34 -11.36 -4.35
C LEU A 92 -3.98 -10.10 -4.94
N THR A 93 -5.12 -9.68 -4.41
CA THR A 93 -5.77 -8.44 -4.89
C THR A 93 -4.86 -7.23 -4.68
N ALA A 94 -4.22 -7.11 -3.51
CA ALA A 94 -3.30 -6.03 -3.22
C ALA A 94 -2.05 -6.06 -4.12
N GLU A 95 -1.52 -7.23 -4.38
CA GLU A 95 -0.38 -7.42 -5.27
C GLU A 95 -0.68 -6.99 -6.70
N PHE A 96 -1.86 -7.36 -7.23
CA PHE A 96 -2.28 -6.97 -8.58
C PHE A 96 -2.76 -5.54 -8.70
N THR A 97 -3.36 -4.97 -7.66
CA THR A 97 -3.85 -3.58 -7.69
C THR A 97 -2.82 -2.57 -7.22
N GLY A 98 -1.76 -3.02 -6.53
CA GLY A 98 -0.73 -2.15 -5.97
C GLY A 98 -1.24 -1.24 -4.84
N THR A 99 -2.33 -1.63 -4.15
CA THR A 99 -2.88 -0.82 -3.05
C THR A 99 -3.49 -1.69 -1.94
N SER A 100 -2.97 -1.54 -0.73
CA SER A 100 -3.52 -2.21 0.45
C SER A 100 -4.89 -1.67 0.83
N PHE A 101 -5.07 -0.34 0.84
CA PHE A 101 -6.34 0.29 1.22
C PHE A 101 -7.47 -0.05 0.26
N GLY A 102 -7.21 -0.03 -1.05
CA GLY A 102 -8.19 -0.42 -2.06
C GLY A 102 -8.60 -1.88 -1.92
N SER A 103 -7.65 -2.77 -1.64
CA SER A 103 -7.89 -4.20 -1.43
C SER A 103 -8.65 -4.48 -0.15
N VAL A 104 -8.33 -3.79 0.96
CA VAL A 104 -9.11 -3.88 2.21
C VAL A 104 -10.54 -3.39 1.99
N ALA A 105 -10.74 -2.27 1.30
CA ALA A 105 -12.06 -1.74 1.04
C ALA A 105 -12.91 -2.68 0.18
N THR A 106 -12.35 -3.27 -0.86
CA THR A 106 -13.09 -4.14 -1.79
C THR A 106 -13.27 -5.56 -1.26
N MET A 107 -12.17 -6.25 -0.95
CA MET A 107 -12.21 -7.61 -0.41
C MET A 107 -12.75 -7.67 1.01
N GLY A 108 -12.49 -6.63 1.82
CA GLY A 108 -13.00 -6.54 3.18
C GLY A 108 -14.53 -6.56 3.20
N ILE A 109 -15.19 -5.71 2.41
CA ILE A 109 -16.65 -5.67 2.33
C ILE A 109 -17.21 -7.02 1.88
N ALA A 110 -16.63 -7.61 0.84
CA ALA A 110 -17.09 -8.88 0.30
C ALA A 110 -16.94 -10.04 1.31
N LEU A 111 -15.77 -10.18 1.93
CA LEU A 111 -15.45 -11.30 2.82
C LEU A 111 -16.12 -11.14 4.20
N VAL A 112 -16.28 -9.91 4.68
CA VAL A 112 -17.07 -9.62 5.89
C VAL A 112 -18.55 -9.95 5.64
N GLY A 113 -19.08 -9.64 4.45
CA GLY A 113 -20.42 -10.05 4.05
C GLY A 113 -20.59 -11.56 4.12
N VAL A 114 -19.62 -12.34 3.64
CA VAL A 114 -19.65 -13.81 3.77
C VAL A 114 -19.49 -14.24 5.23
N ALA A 115 -18.57 -13.65 5.98
CA ALA A 115 -18.34 -13.98 7.39
C ALA A 115 -19.60 -13.80 8.25
N SER A 116 -20.38 -12.74 8.01
CA SER A 116 -21.62 -12.47 8.75
C SER A 116 -22.71 -13.52 8.55
N THR A 117 -22.61 -14.35 7.51
CA THR A 117 -23.51 -15.48 7.25
C THR A 117 -22.99 -16.81 7.80
N THR A 118 -21.81 -16.82 8.40
CA THR A 118 -21.15 -17.99 8.98
C THR A 118 -20.99 -17.87 10.49
N SER A 119 -20.58 -18.94 11.16
CA SER A 119 -20.26 -18.93 12.59
C SER A 119 -18.85 -18.39 12.91
N ILE A 120 -18.10 -17.93 11.90
CA ILE A 120 -16.74 -17.43 12.07
C ILE A 120 -16.78 -16.00 12.62
N PRO A 121 -15.97 -15.66 13.64
CA PRO A 121 -15.90 -14.31 14.17
C PRO A 121 -15.46 -13.31 13.07
N VAL A 122 -16.30 -12.32 12.79
CA VAL A 122 -16.02 -11.27 11.80
C VAL A 122 -14.68 -10.57 12.04
N PRO A 123 -14.27 -10.22 13.29
CA PRO A 123 -12.97 -9.60 13.53
C PRO A 123 -11.78 -10.45 13.05
N LEU A 124 -11.88 -11.78 13.09
CA LEU A 124 -10.83 -12.66 12.62
C LEU A 124 -10.66 -12.58 11.08
N VAL A 125 -11.79 -12.49 10.37
CA VAL A 125 -11.79 -12.32 8.91
C VAL A 125 -11.26 -10.94 8.52
N ILE A 126 -11.64 -9.88 9.24
CA ILE A 126 -11.10 -8.53 9.04
C ILE A 126 -9.59 -8.53 9.23
N ALA A 127 -9.09 -9.13 10.31
CA ALA A 127 -7.66 -9.23 10.57
C ALA A 127 -6.93 -9.96 9.42
N ALA A 128 -7.47 -11.07 8.95
CA ALA A 128 -6.90 -11.82 7.82
C ALA A 128 -6.87 -10.99 6.52
N VAL A 129 -7.94 -10.25 6.22
CA VAL A 129 -8.02 -9.35 5.06
C VAL A 129 -6.95 -8.25 5.15
N VAL A 130 -6.87 -7.58 6.29
CA VAL A 130 -5.89 -6.50 6.50
C VAL A 130 -4.47 -7.03 6.37
N CYS A 131 -4.13 -8.11 7.09
CA CYS A 131 -2.80 -8.71 7.01
C CYS A 131 -2.45 -9.17 5.60
N GLY A 132 -3.39 -9.80 4.88
CA GLY A 132 -3.17 -10.22 3.51
C GLY A 132 -2.95 -9.05 2.57
N ALA A 133 -3.78 -8.02 2.65
CA ALA A 133 -3.67 -6.83 1.80
C ALA A 133 -2.33 -6.10 2.01
N TRP A 134 -1.88 -5.96 3.25
CA TRP A 134 -0.58 -5.34 3.53
C TRP A 134 0.59 -6.21 3.08
N PHE A 135 0.46 -7.54 3.24
CA PHE A 135 1.46 -8.47 2.75
C PHE A 135 1.60 -8.39 1.23
N GLY A 136 0.48 -8.43 0.48
CA GLY A 136 0.48 -8.34 -0.97
C GLY A 136 0.99 -6.99 -1.48
N ASP A 137 0.58 -5.90 -0.84
CA ASP A 137 1.00 -4.55 -1.20
C ASP A 137 2.52 -4.37 -1.10
N LYS A 138 3.14 -4.79 0.00
CA LYS A 138 4.60 -4.69 0.18
C LYS A 138 5.40 -5.52 -0.83
N MET A 139 4.80 -6.57 -1.40
CA MET A 139 5.43 -7.45 -2.38
C MET A 139 5.17 -7.00 -3.82
N SER A 140 4.22 -6.11 -4.02
CA SER A 140 3.78 -5.68 -5.34
C SER A 140 4.76 -4.74 -6.02
N PRO A 141 5.20 -5.03 -7.24
CA PRO A 141 5.95 -4.06 -8.05
C PRO A 141 5.07 -2.90 -8.55
N LEU A 142 3.75 -3.02 -8.43
CA LEU A 142 2.78 -2.00 -8.80
C LEU A 142 2.43 -1.07 -7.63
N SER A 143 2.86 -1.40 -6.39
CA SER A 143 2.56 -0.61 -5.21
C SER A 143 3.28 0.74 -5.22
N ASP A 144 2.54 1.78 -4.89
CA ASP A 144 3.06 3.13 -4.73
C ASP A 144 4.09 3.20 -3.60
N THR A 145 3.80 2.56 -2.47
CA THR A 145 4.68 2.54 -1.29
C THR A 145 6.00 1.82 -1.58
N THR A 146 5.95 0.67 -2.25
CA THR A 146 7.13 -0.11 -2.63
C THR A 146 8.00 0.63 -3.64
N ASN A 147 7.38 1.24 -4.67
CA ASN A 147 8.08 2.03 -5.67
C ASN A 147 8.70 3.29 -5.06
N LEU A 148 7.97 3.98 -4.18
CA LEU A 148 8.48 5.17 -3.51
C LEU A 148 9.68 4.82 -2.61
N ALA A 149 9.58 3.74 -1.81
CA ALA A 149 10.65 3.30 -0.94
C ALA A 149 11.92 2.93 -1.74
N SER A 150 11.77 2.18 -2.82
CA SER A 150 12.85 1.83 -3.76
C SER A 150 13.49 3.09 -4.36
N GLY A 151 12.69 4.04 -4.86
CA GLY A 151 13.16 5.27 -5.49
C GLY A 151 13.93 6.16 -4.53
N VAL A 152 13.42 6.37 -3.32
CA VAL A 152 14.09 7.20 -2.29
C VAL A 152 15.37 6.55 -1.78
N SER A 153 15.35 5.23 -1.59
CA SER A 153 16.52 4.46 -1.14
C SER A 153 17.55 4.22 -2.24
N ARG A 154 17.22 4.51 -3.50
CA ARG A 154 18.06 4.24 -4.69
C ARG A 154 18.48 2.77 -4.80
N VAL A 155 17.61 1.86 -4.35
CA VAL A 155 17.78 0.42 -4.47
C VAL A 155 16.92 -0.09 -5.63
N PRO A 156 17.39 -0.99 -6.47
CA PRO A 156 16.57 -1.61 -7.51
C PRO A 156 15.29 -2.21 -6.92
N LEU A 157 14.15 -2.00 -7.59
CA LEU A 157 12.82 -2.37 -7.09
C LEU A 157 12.74 -3.85 -6.67
N TYR A 158 13.25 -4.75 -7.51
CA TYR A 158 13.19 -6.20 -7.24
C TYR A 158 14.12 -6.62 -6.11
N ASP A 159 15.24 -5.94 -5.89
CA ASP A 159 16.12 -6.18 -4.74
C ASP A 159 15.43 -5.72 -3.44
N HIS A 160 14.73 -4.59 -3.50
CA HIS A 160 13.90 -4.10 -2.40
C HIS A 160 12.79 -5.11 -2.08
N ILE A 161 12.00 -5.54 -3.07
CA ILE A 161 10.95 -6.56 -2.89
C ILE A 161 11.54 -7.85 -2.32
N GLY A 162 12.66 -8.33 -2.86
CA GLY A 162 13.36 -9.51 -2.36
C GLY A 162 13.72 -9.41 -0.87
N SER A 163 14.18 -8.24 -0.41
CA SER A 163 14.48 -8.01 1.00
C SER A 163 13.23 -8.02 1.88
N MET A 164 12.09 -7.54 1.35
CA MET A 164 10.80 -7.49 2.06
C MET A 164 10.15 -8.88 2.23
N MET A 165 10.62 -9.90 1.51
CA MET A 165 10.15 -11.28 1.70
C MET A 165 10.56 -11.87 3.05
N TYR A 166 11.62 -11.35 3.67
CA TYR A 166 12.15 -11.83 4.94
C TYR A 166 11.64 -11.05 6.16
N THR A 167 10.81 -10.04 5.95
CA THR A 167 10.22 -9.18 6.98
C THR A 167 8.71 -9.26 6.95
#